data_5f6a615b88b72023aa0a47e80a3aaacb
#
_entry.id   5f6a615b88b72023aa0a47e80a3aaacb
#
_cell.length_a   1.000
_cell.length_b   1.000
_cell.length_c   1.000
_cell.angle_alpha   90.00
_cell.angle_beta   90.00
_cell.angle_gamma   90.00
#
_symmetry.space_group_name_H-M   'P 1'
#
loop_
_entity.id
_entity.type
_entity.pdbx_description
1 polymer ?
#
loop_
_entity_poly.entity_id
_entity_poly.type
_entity_poly.pdbx_seq_one_letter_code
_entity_poly.pdbx_strand_id
1 'polypeptide(L)'
;MSAIKLRENIWSVGVLNPSLRVFDIVMESKYGTSYNAYLLTGEKNVLIETVHTDYFDEYLDNIRQVIPLEDVDYLIMNHNEPDHSGSVAKLMAICPKLEIIATKAGKKHLQDITNLDLPCRTVAAGDTLDLGDRVLEFIPAP
;
A
#
# COMPACT_ATOMS: atom_id res chain seq x y z
N MET A 1 1.98 -6.45 15.97
CA MET A 1 1.98 -7.43 14.88
C MET A 1 3.30 -7.35 14.13
N SER A 2 3.71 -8.41 13.46
CA SER A 2 5.01 -8.48 12.79
C SER A 2 4.84 -8.65 11.29
N ALA A 3 5.87 -8.29 10.53
CA ALA A 3 5.95 -8.66 9.12
C ALA A 3 6.01 -10.19 8.99
N ILE A 4 5.28 -10.73 8.03
CA ILE A 4 5.19 -12.18 7.80
C ILE A 4 5.71 -12.50 6.41
N LYS A 5 6.72 -13.36 6.32
CA LYS A 5 7.24 -13.82 5.04
C LYS A 5 6.26 -14.80 4.41
N LEU A 6 5.75 -14.48 3.24
CA LEU A 6 4.78 -15.31 2.51
C LEU A 6 5.47 -16.19 1.46
N ARG A 7 6.44 -15.64 0.78
CA ARG A 7 7.25 -16.28 -0.25
C ARG A 7 8.63 -15.67 -0.22
N GLU A 8 9.56 -16.21 -1.00
CA GLU A 8 10.85 -15.57 -1.20
C GLU A 8 10.63 -14.15 -1.75
N ASN A 9 11.15 -13.16 -1.05
CA ASN A 9 11.03 -11.73 -1.40
C ASN A 9 9.59 -11.18 -1.42
N ILE A 10 8.63 -11.81 -0.72
CA ILE A 10 7.26 -11.31 -0.57
C ILE A 10 6.86 -11.38 0.90
N TRP A 11 6.52 -10.22 1.47
CA TRP A 11 6.18 -10.07 2.88
C TRP A 11 4.79 -9.45 3.05
N SER A 12 4.04 -9.93 4.03
CA SER A 12 2.84 -9.23 4.52
C SER A 12 3.27 -8.22 5.57
N VAL A 13 2.95 -6.96 5.34
CA VAL A 13 3.26 -5.86 6.27
C VAL A 13 2.00 -5.14 6.76
N GLY A 14 0.84 -5.70 6.47
CA GLY A 14 -0.45 -5.17 6.91
C GLY A 14 -0.70 -5.35 8.40
N VAL A 15 -1.84 -4.87 8.85
CA VAL A 15 -2.23 -4.89 10.27
C VAL A 15 -3.61 -5.49 10.45
N LEU A 16 -3.91 -5.95 11.67
CA LEU A 16 -5.22 -6.42 12.07
C LEU A 16 -5.94 -5.36 12.90
N ASN A 17 -7.24 -5.23 12.69
CA ASN A 17 -8.10 -4.42 13.52
C ASN A 17 -9.21 -5.32 14.11
N PRO A 18 -8.93 -6.05 15.18
CA PRO A 18 -9.89 -7.00 15.74
C PRO A 18 -11.07 -6.33 16.47
N SER A 19 -10.98 -5.04 16.75
CA SER A 19 -12.01 -4.30 17.47
C SER A 19 -13.01 -3.59 16.55
N LEU A 20 -12.78 -3.58 15.23
CA LEU A 20 -13.73 -2.97 14.30
C LEU A 20 -15.02 -3.79 14.26
N ARG A 21 -16.16 -3.14 14.51
CA ARG A 21 -17.49 -3.79 14.53
C ARG A 21 -18.39 -3.35 13.39
N VAL A 22 -18.14 -2.17 12.81
CA VAL A 22 -18.90 -1.66 11.67
C VAL A 22 -17.93 -1.18 10.61
N PHE A 23 -18.07 -1.72 9.38
CA PHE A 23 -17.27 -1.33 8.23
C PHE A 23 -18.16 -0.50 7.29
N ASP A 24 -17.67 0.69 6.90
CA ASP A 24 -18.41 1.63 6.03
C ASP A 24 -19.82 1.95 6.50
N ILE A 25 -20.02 1.96 7.83
CA ILE A 25 -21.31 2.30 8.48
C ILE A 25 -22.38 1.22 8.28
N VAL A 26 -22.37 0.47 7.19
CA VAL A 26 -23.44 -0.45 6.78
C VAL A 26 -23.10 -1.93 6.95
N MET A 27 -21.83 -2.28 7.11
CA MET A 27 -21.41 -3.69 7.25
C MET A 27 -20.95 -3.98 8.68
N GLU A 28 -21.62 -4.93 9.33
CA GLU A 28 -21.19 -5.39 10.64
C GLU A 28 -19.97 -6.32 10.52
N SER A 29 -19.02 -6.16 11.45
CA SER A 29 -17.85 -7.02 11.57
C SER A 29 -17.82 -7.65 12.95
N LYS A 30 -18.01 -8.95 13.02
CA LYS A 30 -18.04 -9.68 14.29
C LYS A 30 -16.65 -9.83 14.92
N TYR A 31 -15.63 -10.05 14.09
CA TYR A 31 -14.26 -10.36 14.52
C TYR A 31 -13.24 -9.29 14.14
N GLY A 32 -13.71 -8.13 13.66
CA GLY A 32 -12.83 -7.09 13.17
C GLY A 32 -12.47 -7.29 11.69
N THR A 33 -11.38 -6.66 11.28
CA THR A 33 -10.91 -6.70 9.89
C THR A 33 -9.39 -6.72 9.83
N SER A 34 -8.86 -6.90 8.63
CA SER A 34 -7.44 -6.71 8.35
C SER A 34 -7.26 -5.64 7.28
N TYR A 35 -6.16 -4.90 7.38
CA TYR A 35 -5.71 -3.98 6.35
C TYR A 35 -4.50 -4.62 5.69
N ASN A 36 -4.73 -5.21 4.52
CA ASN A 36 -3.71 -6.02 3.85
C ASN A 36 -2.79 -5.14 3.02
N ALA A 37 -1.51 -5.24 3.30
CA ALA A 37 -0.46 -4.56 2.55
C ALA A 37 0.74 -5.50 2.42
N TYR A 38 1.48 -5.35 1.32
CA TYR A 38 2.57 -6.26 1.00
C TYR A 38 3.83 -5.49 0.63
N LEU A 39 4.98 -6.13 0.88
CA LEU A 39 6.28 -5.62 0.50
C LEU A 39 6.98 -6.67 -0.37
N LEU A 40 7.39 -6.27 -1.57
CA LEU A 40 8.20 -7.08 -2.47
C LEU A 40 9.62 -6.54 -2.43
N THR A 41 10.59 -7.41 -2.13
CA THR A 41 12.01 -7.05 -2.07
C THR A 41 12.77 -7.64 -3.23
N GLY A 42 13.85 -6.98 -3.69
CA GLY A 42 14.67 -7.39 -4.82
C GLY A 42 15.56 -6.24 -5.25
N GLU A 43 15.88 -6.17 -6.55
CA GLU A 43 16.65 -5.04 -7.08
C GLU A 43 15.91 -3.72 -6.89
N LYS A 44 14.59 -3.72 -7.06
CA LYS A 44 13.69 -2.64 -6.69
C LYS A 44 12.71 -3.15 -5.65
N ASN A 45 12.43 -2.34 -4.66
CA ASN A 45 11.53 -2.69 -3.57
C ASN A 45 10.20 -1.98 -3.73
N VAL A 46 9.10 -2.72 -3.60
CA VAL A 46 7.76 -2.23 -3.88
C VAL A 46 6.83 -2.50 -2.71
N LEU A 47 6.14 -1.45 -2.25
CA LEU A 47 4.99 -1.58 -1.36
C LEU A 47 3.71 -1.68 -2.19
N ILE A 48 2.81 -2.56 -1.78
CA ILE A 48 1.46 -2.69 -2.35
C ILE A 48 0.48 -2.36 -1.24
N GLU A 49 -0.30 -1.31 -1.41
CA GLU A 49 -1.28 -0.78 -0.49
C GLU A 49 -0.66 -0.17 0.77
N THR A 50 -1.47 0.63 1.46
CA THR A 50 -1.20 1.07 2.83
C THR A 50 -2.30 0.57 3.76
N VAL A 51 -2.43 1.17 4.93
CA VAL A 51 -3.39 0.76 5.94
C VAL A 51 -4.19 1.98 6.42
N HIS A 52 -5.22 1.73 7.21
CA HIS A 52 -5.94 2.81 7.88
C HIS A 52 -4.99 3.67 8.71
N THR A 53 -5.20 4.98 8.69
CA THR A 53 -4.28 5.95 9.30
C THR A 53 -3.99 5.70 10.78
N ASP A 54 -4.93 5.14 11.52
CA ASP A 54 -4.75 4.84 12.95
C ASP A 54 -3.71 3.75 13.19
N TYR A 55 -3.36 2.97 12.17
CA TYR A 55 -2.41 1.87 12.25
C TYR A 55 -1.11 2.14 11.49
N PHE A 56 -0.88 3.40 11.11
CA PHE A 56 0.31 3.76 10.33
C PHE A 56 1.62 3.38 11.02
N ASP A 57 1.73 3.61 12.32
CA ASP A 57 2.96 3.33 13.06
C ASP A 57 3.29 1.83 13.06
N GLU A 58 2.28 0.98 13.21
CA GLU A 58 2.46 -0.47 13.16
C GLU A 58 2.85 -0.94 11.75
N TYR A 59 2.22 -0.38 10.72
CA TYR A 59 2.55 -0.64 9.33
C TYR A 59 4.01 -0.25 9.02
N LEU A 60 4.43 0.94 9.46
CA LEU A 60 5.78 1.42 9.28
C LEU A 60 6.80 0.54 9.99
N ASP A 61 6.48 0.11 11.22
CA ASP A 61 7.31 -0.81 11.99
C ASP A 61 7.46 -2.16 11.27
N ASN A 62 6.38 -2.69 10.71
CA ASN A 62 6.41 -3.93 9.95
C ASN A 62 7.34 -3.82 8.72
N ILE A 63 7.30 -2.70 7.98
CA ILE A 63 8.21 -2.47 6.86
C ILE A 63 9.66 -2.47 7.34
N ARG A 64 9.94 -1.75 8.43
CA ARG A 64 11.30 -1.60 8.98
C ARG A 64 11.88 -2.90 9.54
N GLN A 65 11.04 -3.88 9.85
CA GLN A 65 11.50 -5.22 10.23
C GLN A 65 12.15 -5.95 9.05
N VAL A 66 11.86 -5.57 7.82
CA VAL A 66 12.35 -6.21 6.61
C VAL A 66 13.46 -5.40 5.94
N ILE A 67 13.20 -4.12 5.66
CA ILE A 67 14.14 -3.18 5.02
C ILE A 67 13.95 -1.77 5.59
N PRO A 68 14.98 -0.90 5.48
CA PRO A 68 14.78 0.53 5.77
C PRO A 68 13.75 1.12 4.81
N LEU A 69 12.93 2.03 5.29
CA LEU A 69 11.91 2.68 4.46
C LEU A 69 12.53 3.42 3.27
N GLU A 70 13.71 3.99 3.45
CA GLU A 70 14.43 4.73 2.40
C GLU A 70 14.80 3.86 1.21
N ASP A 71 14.81 2.53 1.37
CA ASP A 71 15.13 1.58 0.30
C ASP A 71 13.90 1.20 -0.54
N VAL A 72 12.71 1.65 -0.18
CA VAL A 72 11.50 1.41 -0.96
C VAL A 72 11.45 2.37 -2.15
N ASP A 73 11.22 1.81 -3.35
CA ASP A 73 11.25 2.57 -4.61
C ASP A 73 9.86 2.97 -5.08
N TYR A 74 8.86 2.09 -4.91
CA TYR A 74 7.51 2.27 -5.43
C TYR A 74 6.44 1.94 -4.40
N LEU A 75 5.31 2.65 -4.50
CA LEU A 75 4.08 2.32 -3.80
C LEU A 75 2.97 2.12 -4.82
N ILE A 76 2.46 0.90 -4.93
CA ILE A 76 1.34 0.58 -5.82
C ILE A 76 0.05 0.65 -5.02
N MET A 77 -0.89 1.48 -5.48
CA MET A 77 -2.21 1.63 -4.87
C MET A 77 -3.27 1.05 -5.78
N ASN A 78 -3.86 -0.07 -5.37
CA ASN A 78 -4.95 -0.72 -6.09
C ASN A 78 -6.33 -0.24 -5.62
N HIS A 79 -6.42 0.22 -4.37
CA HIS A 79 -7.67 0.54 -3.71
C HIS A 79 -7.51 1.85 -2.95
N ASN A 80 -8.50 2.74 -3.06
CA ASN A 80 -8.37 4.12 -2.57
C ASN A 80 -9.28 4.45 -1.38
N GLU A 81 -9.94 3.46 -0.79
CA GLU A 81 -10.71 3.68 0.43
C GLU A 81 -9.78 3.84 1.63
N PRO A 82 -10.22 4.50 2.74
CA PRO A 82 -9.36 4.85 3.85
C PRO A 82 -8.64 3.68 4.51
N ASP A 83 -9.19 2.47 4.46
CA ASP A 83 -8.57 1.28 5.01
C ASP A 83 -7.30 0.84 4.25
N HIS A 84 -7.12 1.34 3.02
CA HIS A 84 -5.94 1.05 2.19
C HIS A 84 -5.15 2.30 1.82
N SER A 85 -5.80 3.46 1.72
CA SER A 85 -5.14 4.71 1.31
C SER A 85 -4.88 5.68 2.46
N GLY A 86 -5.37 5.37 3.66
CA GLY A 86 -5.35 6.30 4.79
C GLY A 86 -3.96 6.76 5.22
N SER A 87 -2.93 5.97 4.98
CA SER A 87 -1.56 6.28 5.39
C SER A 87 -0.68 6.85 4.27
N VAL A 88 -1.22 7.04 3.07
CA VAL A 88 -0.41 7.51 1.91
C VAL A 88 0.25 8.85 2.20
N ALA A 89 -0.49 9.83 2.70
CA ALA A 89 0.05 11.16 2.98
C ALA A 89 1.16 11.10 4.03
N LYS A 90 0.98 10.33 5.10
CA LYS A 90 1.99 10.15 6.15
C LYS A 90 3.25 9.49 5.62
N LEU A 91 3.08 8.45 4.79
CA LEU A 91 4.19 7.73 4.19
C LEU A 91 4.99 8.65 3.26
N MET A 92 4.33 9.44 2.44
CA MET A 92 4.98 10.39 1.53
C MET A 92 5.68 11.52 2.27
N ALA A 93 5.18 11.93 3.43
CA ALA A 93 5.84 12.94 4.26
C ALA A 93 7.19 12.44 4.80
N ILE A 94 7.30 11.14 5.11
CA ILE A 94 8.53 10.53 5.61
C ILE A 94 9.47 10.16 4.46
N CYS A 95 8.94 9.70 3.33
CA CYS A 95 9.71 9.23 2.19
C CYS A 95 9.23 9.91 0.90
N PRO A 96 9.59 11.19 0.69
CA PRO A 96 9.07 11.97 -0.45
C PRO A 96 9.60 11.50 -1.81
N LYS A 97 10.66 10.71 -1.86
CA LYS A 97 11.20 10.14 -3.10
C LYS A 97 10.38 8.96 -3.63
N LEU A 98 9.47 8.42 -2.82
CA LEU A 98 8.66 7.26 -3.16
C LEU A 98 7.73 7.59 -4.33
N GLU A 99 7.78 6.76 -5.38
CA GLU A 99 6.91 6.94 -6.55
C GLU A 99 5.64 6.13 -6.38
N ILE A 100 4.49 6.80 -6.44
CA ILE A 100 3.19 6.14 -6.37
C ILE A 100 2.80 5.67 -7.77
N ILE A 101 2.25 4.46 -7.86
CA ILE A 101 1.74 3.87 -9.10
C ILE A 101 0.29 3.52 -8.89
N ALA A 102 -0.59 4.04 -9.75
CA ALA A 102 -2.03 3.81 -9.68
C ALA A 102 -2.65 3.94 -11.06
N THR A 103 -3.92 3.58 -11.19
CA THR A 103 -4.68 3.89 -12.40
C THR A 103 -4.92 5.40 -12.50
N LYS A 104 -5.33 5.87 -13.68
CA LYS A 104 -5.68 7.28 -13.87
C LYS A 104 -6.77 7.72 -12.90
N ALA A 105 -7.80 6.89 -12.72
CA ALA A 105 -8.87 7.16 -11.77
C ALA A 105 -8.36 7.13 -10.32
N GLY A 106 -7.48 6.18 -10.00
CA GLY A 106 -6.86 6.07 -8.69
C GLY A 106 -6.00 7.30 -8.36
N LYS A 107 -5.22 7.79 -9.30
CA LYS A 107 -4.43 9.01 -9.11
C LYS A 107 -5.31 10.21 -8.77
N LYS A 108 -6.39 10.41 -9.53
CA LYS A 108 -7.32 11.51 -9.26
C LYS A 108 -7.94 11.37 -7.87
N HIS A 109 -8.37 10.17 -7.52
CA HIS A 109 -8.99 9.90 -6.23
C HIS A 109 -8.02 10.18 -5.06
N LEU A 110 -6.76 9.76 -5.19
CA LEU A 110 -5.73 10.05 -4.18
C LEU A 110 -5.50 11.55 -4.03
N GLN A 111 -5.45 12.30 -5.12
CA GLN A 111 -5.32 13.75 -5.07
C GLN A 111 -6.50 14.41 -4.37
N ASP A 112 -7.72 13.94 -4.64
CA ASP A 112 -8.93 14.46 -4.02
C ASP A 112 -8.97 14.15 -2.51
N ILE A 113 -8.61 12.93 -2.11
CA ILE A 113 -8.61 12.52 -0.70
C ILE A 113 -7.53 13.22 0.11
N THR A 114 -6.31 13.28 -0.42
CA THR A 114 -5.17 13.85 0.30
C THR A 114 -5.07 15.35 0.15
N ASN A 115 -5.71 15.92 -0.86
CA ASN A 115 -5.58 17.32 -1.27
C ASN A 115 -4.11 17.70 -1.54
N LEU A 116 -3.32 16.76 -2.01
CA LEU A 116 -1.91 16.92 -2.32
C LEU A 116 -1.63 16.54 -3.77
N ASP A 117 -0.67 17.22 -4.39
CA ASP A 117 -0.15 16.84 -5.70
C ASP A 117 1.01 15.86 -5.47
N LEU A 118 0.68 14.57 -5.44
CA LEU A 118 1.65 13.51 -5.16
C LEU A 118 2.32 13.02 -6.46
N PRO A 119 3.62 12.63 -6.39
CA PRO A 119 4.29 12.04 -7.54
C PRO A 119 3.66 10.67 -7.85
N CYS A 120 2.85 10.60 -8.90
CA CYS A 120 2.09 9.41 -9.23
C CYS A 120 2.20 9.09 -10.71
N ARG A 121 2.73 7.89 -11.01
CA ARG A 121 2.74 7.33 -12.36
C ARG A 121 1.42 6.60 -12.58
N THR A 122 0.79 6.83 -13.72
CA THR A 122 -0.45 6.13 -14.07
C THR A 122 -0.16 4.90 -14.93
N VAL A 123 -0.92 3.84 -14.69
CA VAL A 123 -0.85 2.58 -15.45
C VAL A 123 -2.24 2.17 -15.90
N ALA A 124 -2.29 1.37 -16.96
CA ALA A 124 -3.50 0.80 -17.51
C ALA A 124 -3.37 -0.72 -17.62
N ALA A 125 -4.46 -1.40 -17.95
CA ALA A 125 -4.47 -2.85 -18.15
C ALA A 125 -3.39 -3.28 -19.15
N GLY A 126 -2.59 -4.26 -18.79
CA GLY A 126 -1.51 -4.80 -19.62
C GLY A 126 -0.18 -4.05 -19.49
N ASP A 127 -0.14 -2.90 -18.83
CA ASP A 127 1.11 -2.21 -18.55
C ASP A 127 1.98 -3.06 -17.62
N THR A 128 3.28 -2.87 -17.70
CA THR A 128 4.25 -3.60 -16.87
C THR A 128 5.18 -2.64 -16.13
N LEU A 129 5.71 -3.13 -15.01
CA LEU A 129 6.75 -2.44 -14.24
C LEU A 129 7.92 -3.40 -14.08
N ASP A 130 9.06 -3.05 -14.68
CA ASP A 130 10.29 -3.84 -14.57
C ASP A 130 11.00 -3.48 -13.27
N LEU A 131 11.21 -4.48 -12.42
CA LEU A 131 11.90 -4.33 -11.13
C LEU A 131 13.34 -4.81 -11.20
N GLY A 132 13.84 -5.16 -12.39
CA GLY A 132 15.18 -5.69 -12.59
C GLY A 132 15.20 -7.22 -12.52
N ASP A 133 14.88 -7.78 -11.37
CA ASP A 133 14.86 -9.24 -11.14
C ASP A 133 13.49 -9.88 -11.39
N ARG A 134 12.45 -9.06 -11.59
CA ARG A 134 11.09 -9.50 -11.93
C ARG A 134 10.33 -8.39 -12.63
N VAL A 135 9.23 -8.75 -13.27
CA VAL A 135 8.33 -7.81 -13.93
C VAL A 135 6.94 -7.97 -13.36
N LEU A 136 6.30 -6.85 -12.99
CA LEU A 136 4.91 -6.82 -12.56
C LEU A 136 4.03 -6.44 -13.75
N GLU A 137 2.93 -7.16 -13.94
CA GLU A 137 1.91 -6.86 -14.92
C GLU A 137 0.65 -6.36 -14.23
N PHE A 138 0.06 -5.28 -14.74
CA PHE A 138 -1.17 -4.69 -14.18
C PHE A 138 -2.38 -5.31 -14.87
N ILE A 139 -3.13 -6.12 -14.12
CA ILE A 139 -4.29 -6.85 -14.61
C ILE A 139 -5.55 -6.20 -14.02
N PRO A 140 -6.54 -5.83 -14.86
CA PRO A 140 -7.77 -5.26 -14.35
C PRO A 140 -8.54 -6.33 -13.54
N ALA A 141 -9.03 -5.92 -12.37
CA ALA A 141 -9.81 -6.77 -11.48
C ALA A 141 -11.08 -6.00 -11.10
N PRO A 142 -12.20 -6.20 -11.82
CA PRO A 142 -13.44 -5.50 -11.53
C PRO A 142 -14.08 -5.91 -10.21
#